data_6354a40a1302925fae4abbc05bcb4ac6
#
_entry.id   6354a40a1302925fae4abbc05bcb4ac6
#
_cell.length_a   1.000
_cell.length_b   1.000
_cell.length_c   1.000
_cell.angle_alpha   90.00
_cell.angle_beta   90.00
_cell.angle_gamma   90.00
#
_symmetry.space_group_name_H-M   'P 1'
#
loop_
_entity.id
_entity.type
_entity.pdbx_description
1 polymer ?
#
loop_
_entity_poly.entity_id
_entity_poly.type
_entity_poly.pdbx_seq_one_letter_code
_entity_poly.pdbx_strand_id
1 'polypeptide(L)'
;SYSVTGWRVGWAVAPSAITNAIRKVHDFLTVGAPAPLQEAGAVALSLPASYYRELADRYRTRRDHLIPALEKAGFRCYLPRGAYYVMTDISAFGFSNDVEFAAYLVKEIGIACVPGSSFYKHPKDGSQQVRFAFCKKPETLDEAARRLEKLRSRL
;
A
#
# COMPACT_ATOMS: atom_id res chain seq x y z
N SER A 1 -0.62 10.43 -3.92
CA SER A 1 -0.79 11.72 -3.24
C SER A 1 -2.20 12.30 -3.43
N TYR A 2 -2.79 12.17 -4.61
CA TYR A 2 -4.06 12.85 -4.95
C TYR A 2 -5.27 11.91 -5.02
N SER A 3 -5.09 10.62 -4.70
CA SER A 3 -6.14 9.59 -4.75
C SER A 3 -6.82 9.44 -6.13
N VAL A 4 -6.07 9.68 -7.20
CA VAL A 4 -6.56 9.70 -8.59
C VAL A 4 -5.96 8.58 -9.44
N THR A 5 -5.74 7.43 -8.86
CA THR A 5 -5.10 6.27 -9.52
C THR A 5 -5.73 5.92 -10.88
N GLY A 6 -7.06 6.09 -11.02
CA GLY A 6 -7.80 5.83 -12.25
C GLY A 6 -7.49 6.81 -13.38
N TRP A 7 -6.92 7.98 -13.11
CA TRP A 7 -6.57 8.97 -14.15
C TRP A 7 -5.43 8.50 -15.05
N ARG A 8 -4.62 7.55 -14.59
CA ARG A 8 -3.47 7.02 -15.32
C ARG A 8 -2.49 8.10 -15.78
N VAL A 9 -2.29 9.13 -14.97
CA VAL A 9 -1.34 10.22 -15.19
C VAL A 9 -0.18 10.07 -14.22
N GLY A 10 1.03 10.20 -14.74
CA GLY A 10 2.26 10.25 -13.98
C GLY A 10 3.32 11.01 -14.77
N TRP A 11 4.45 11.26 -14.16
CA TRP A 11 5.56 11.95 -14.79
C TRP A 11 6.89 11.34 -14.36
N ALA A 12 7.89 11.49 -15.21
CA ALA A 12 9.27 11.17 -14.92
C ALA A 12 10.15 12.42 -15.07
N VAL A 13 11.01 12.66 -14.10
CA VAL A 13 12.02 13.74 -14.14
C VAL A 13 13.39 13.08 -14.33
N ALA A 14 14.06 13.41 -15.42
CA ALA A 14 15.35 12.83 -15.77
C ALA A 14 16.20 13.81 -16.60
N PRO A 15 17.53 13.62 -16.67
CA PRO A 15 18.37 14.35 -17.60
C PRO A 15 17.88 14.24 -19.06
N SER A 16 18.17 15.23 -19.91
CA SER A 16 17.62 15.33 -21.26
C SER A 16 17.88 14.10 -22.14
N ALA A 17 19.05 13.47 -22.05
CA ALA A 17 19.36 12.25 -22.80
C ALA A 17 18.42 11.10 -22.44
N ILE A 18 18.15 10.89 -21.14
CA ILE A 18 17.23 9.86 -20.64
C ILE A 18 15.79 10.23 -21.01
N THR A 19 15.39 11.49 -20.83
CA THR A 19 14.05 11.97 -21.20
C THR A 19 13.76 11.73 -22.67
N ASN A 20 14.72 11.98 -23.56
CA ASN A 20 14.57 11.75 -24.99
C ASN A 20 14.44 10.26 -25.33
N ALA A 21 15.19 9.39 -24.64
CA ALA A 21 15.07 7.94 -24.80
C ALA A 21 13.69 7.44 -24.33
N ILE A 22 13.21 7.92 -23.16
CA ILE A 22 11.87 7.59 -22.63
C ILE A 22 10.79 8.02 -23.63
N ARG A 23 10.86 9.25 -24.16
CA ARG A 23 9.87 9.77 -25.13
C ARG A 23 9.76 8.88 -26.36
N LYS A 24 10.86 8.47 -26.95
CA LYS A 24 10.87 7.60 -28.12
C LYS A 24 10.15 6.27 -27.90
N VAL A 25 10.33 5.68 -26.71
CA VAL A 25 9.67 4.41 -26.35
C VAL A 25 8.20 4.64 -26.00
N HIS A 26 7.93 5.69 -25.23
CA HIS A 26 6.58 5.99 -24.72
C HIS A 26 5.61 6.34 -25.86
N ASP A 27 6.07 7.03 -26.88
CA ASP A 27 5.28 7.39 -28.07
C ASP A 27 4.68 6.16 -28.75
N PHE A 28 5.46 5.07 -28.83
CA PHE A 28 4.99 3.80 -29.42
C PHE A 28 4.16 2.94 -28.43
N LEU A 29 4.40 3.04 -27.13
CA LEU A 29 3.69 2.22 -26.13
C LEU A 29 2.32 2.79 -25.75
N THR A 30 2.20 4.12 -25.66
CA THR A 30 1.04 4.75 -25.03
C THR A 30 0.56 6.01 -25.75
N VAL A 31 1.38 6.59 -26.66
CA VAL A 31 1.18 7.89 -27.29
C VAL A 31 1.27 9.06 -26.30
N GLY A 32 0.46 9.01 -25.23
CA GLY A 32 0.48 10.00 -24.15
C GLY A 32 -0.71 9.84 -23.21
N ALA A 33 -0.62 10.46 -22.06
CA ALA A 33 -1.76 10.58 -21.14
C ALA A 33 -2.81 11.55 -21.71
N PRO A 34 -4.11 11.37 -21.43
CA PRO A 34 -5.17 12.28 -21.88
C PRO A 34 -4.90 13.73 -21.46
N ALA A 35 -4.94 14.67 -22.42
CA ALA A 35 -4.62 16.09 -22.18
C ALA A 35 -5.42 16.73 -21.02
N PRO A 36 -6.75 16.52 -20.87
CA PRO A 36 -7.49 17.06 -19.73
C PRO A 36 -6.99 16.58 -18.37
N LEU A 37 -6.51 15.32 -18.31
CA LEU A 37 -5.99 14.74 -17.06
C LEU A 37 -4.56 15.19 -16.77
N GLN A 38 -3.77 15.53 -17.78
CA GLN A 38 -2.48 16.19 -17.60
C GLN A 38 -2.66 17.58 -17.00
N GLU A 39 -3.62 18.37 -17.48
CA GLU A 39 -3.95 19.67 -16.93
C GLU A 39 -4.43 19.56 -15.48
N ALA A 40 -5.32 18.62 -15.19
CA ALA A 40 -5.75 18.34 -13.83
C ALA A 40 -4.57 17.92 -12.92
N GLY A 41 -3.59 17.21 -13.46
CA GLY A 41 -2.33 16.86 -12.78
C GLY A 41 -1.49 18.10 -12.44
N ALA A 42 -1.39 19.06 -13.37
CA ALA A 42 -0.69 20.32 -13.16
C ALA A 42 -1.35 21.15 -12.03
N VAL A 43 -2.69 21.21 -12.04
CA VAL A 43 -3.46 21.86 -10.95
C VAL A 43 -3.20 21.15 -9.61
N ALA A 44 -3.20 19.83 -9.58
CA ALA A 44 -2.91 19.04 -8.36
C ALA A 44 -1.50 19.33 -7.81
N LEU A 45 -0.50 19.50 -8.69
CA LEU A 45 0.86 19.86 -8.29
C LEU A 45 0.96 21.30 -7.73
N SER A 46 0.03 22.15 -8.06
CA SER A 46 -0.04 23.55 -7.58
C SER A 46 -0.72 23.67 -6.21
N LEU A 47 -1.17 22.57 -5.59
CA LEU A 47 -1.78 22.59 -4.27
C LEU A 47 -0.78 23.11 -3.21
N PRO A 48 -1.27 23.85 -2.20
CA PRO A 48 -0.41 24.46 -1.18
C PRO A 48 0.28 23.41 -0.31
N ALA A 49 1.38 23.76 0.30
CA ALA A 49 2.15 22.88 1.20
C ALA A 49 1.30 22.34 2.40
N SER A 50 0.23 23.05 2.78
CA SER A 50 -0.72 22.56 3.82
C SER A 50 -1.39 21.27 3.40
N TYR A 51 -1.77 21.12 2.14
CA TYR A 51 -2.36 19.88 1.62
C TYR A 51 -1.47 18.66 1.89
N TYR A 52 -0.18 18.78 1.64
CA TYR A 52 0.76 17.66 1.84
C TYR A 52 1.01 17.35 3.31
N ARG A 53 1.04 18.38 4.17
CA ARG A 53 1.15 18.19 5.63
C ARG A 53 -0.07 17.47 6.17
N GLU A 54 -1.27 17.93 5.83
CA GLU A 54 -2.53 17.32 6.25
C GLU A 54 -2.67 15.87 5.74
N LEU A 55 -2.21 15.61 4.50
CA LEU A 55 -2.19 14.26 3.95
C LEU A 55 -1.27 13.34 4.77
N ALA A 56 -0.07 13.82 5.11
CA ALA A 56 0.89 13.07 5.91
C ALA A 56 0.34 12.78 7.32
N ASP A 57 -0.30 13.76 7.95
CA ASP A 57 -0.88 13.62 9.29
C ASP A 57 -2.06 12.63 9.28
N ARG A 58 -2.94 12.70 8.29
CA ARG A 58 -4.03 11.73 8.12
C ARG A 58 -3.52 10.30 7.95
N TYR A 59 -2.44 10.10 7.18
CA TYR A 59 -1.85 8.76 7.02
C TYR A 59 -1.11 8.31 8.26
N ARG A 60 -0.44 9.20 8.98
CA ARG A 60 0.19 8.90 10.27
C ARG A 60 -0.85 8.42 11.27
N THR A 61 -1.96 9.14 11.43
CA THR A 61 -3.06 8.75 12.32
C THR A 61 -3.60 7.35 11.99
N ARG A 62 -3.84 7.06 10.71
CA ARG A 62 -4.33 5.74 10.28
C ARG A 62 -3.32 4.63 10.50
N ARG A 63 -2.05 4.90 10.25
CA ARG A 63 -0.95 3.98 10.52
C ARG A 63 -0.88 3.64 12.01
N ASP A 64 -0.85 4.67 12.83
CA ASP A 64 -0.70 4.55 14.29
C ASP A 64 -1.95 3.94 14.95
N HIS A 65 -3.08 3.92 14.25
CA HIS A 65 -4.27 3.19 14.65
C HIS A 65 -4.20 1.70 14.29
N LEU A 66 -3.78 1.35 13.07
CA LEU A 66 -3.77 -0.05 12.60
C LEU A 66 -2.62 -0.88 13.20
N ILE A 67 -1.41 -0.31 13.30
CA ILE A 67 -0.22 -1.08 13.72
C ILE A 67 -0.39 -1.70 15.10
N PRO A 68 -0.84 -0.99 16.15
CA PRO A 68 -1.06 -1.61 17.46
C PRO A 68 -2.07 -2.75 17.44
N ALA A 69 -3.10 -2.67 16.58
CA ALA A 69 -4.08 -3.75 16.44
C ALA A 69 -3.46 -5.00 15.80
N LEU A 70 -2.61 -4.83 14.80
CA LEU A 70 -1.86 -5.92 14.19
C LEU A 70 -0.88 -6.57 15.18
N GLU A 71 -0.12 -5.76 15.91
CA GLU A 71 0.83 -6.24 16.93
C GLU A 71 0.12 -7.01 18.06
N LYS A 72 -1.02 -6.47 18.53
CA LYS A 72 -1.88 -7.16 19.52
C LYS A 72 -2.40 -8.49 18.99
N ALA A 73 -2.62 -8.62 17.69
CA ALA A 73 -3.05 -9.85 17.05
C ALA A 73 -1.92 -10.87 16.80
N GLY A 74 -0.67 -10.50 17.09
CA GLY A 74 0.50 -11.40 16.97
C GLY A 74 1.40 -11.12 15.77
N PHE A 75 1.12 -10.11 14.95
CA PHE A 75 2.01 -9.74 13.85
C PHE A 75 3.24 -8.98 14.35
N ARG A 76 4.39 -9.27 13.75
CA ARG A 76 5.56 -8.40 13.86
C ARG A 76 5.49 -7.37 12.73
N CYS A 77 5.27 -6.09 13.06
CA CYS A 77 5.14 -5.02 12.08
C CYS A 77 6.48 -4.36 11.76
N TYR A 78 6.74 -4.10 10.47
CA TYR A 78 7.85 -3.27 10.02
C TYR A 78 7.35 -1.84 9.84
N LEU A 79 7.65 -0.93 10.79
CA LEU A 79 7.12 0.44 10.82
C LEU A 79 7.46 1.22 9.54
N PRO A 80 6.48 1.59 8.70
CA PRO A 80 6.74 2.32 7.48
C PRO A 80 7.01 3.81 7.77
N ARG A 81 8.03 4.36 7.11
CA ARG A 81 8.34 5.80 7.15
C ARG A 81 7.69 6.60 6.02
N GLY A 82 7.01 5.94 5.12
CA GLY A 82 6.30 6.52 3.97
C GLY A 82 5.27 5.57 3.40
N ALA A 83 4.63 5.95 2.31
CA ALA A 83 3.52 5.25 1.68
C ALA A 83 2.31 5.06 2.62
N TYR A 84 1.48 4.07 2.35
CA TYR A 84 0.26 3.77 3.11
C TYR A 84 0.08 2.26 3.31
N TYR A 85 1.20 1.54 3.37
CA TYR A 85 1.26 0.10 3.60
C TYR A 85 2.14 -0.21 4.80
N VAL A 86 1.82 -1.30 5.49
CA VAL A 86 2.68 -1.93 6.47
C VAL A 86 2.97 -3.37 6.03
N MET A 87 4.26 -3.73 5.98
CA MET A 87 4.69 -5.12 5.86
C MET A 87 4.71 -5.74 7.24
N THR A 88 4.30 -6.99 7.34
CA THR A 88 4.27 -7.72 8.60
C THR A 88 4.85 -9.12 8.41
N ASP A 89 5.53 -9.60 9.42
CA ASP A 89 5.98 -10.99 9.52
C ASP A 89 4.84 -11.85 10.10
N ILE A 90 4.66 -13.04 9.53
CA ILE A 90 3.61 -14.00 9.88
C ILE A 90 4.16 -15.33 10.42
N SER A 91 5.46 -15.43 10.64
CA SER A 91 6.12 -16.68 11.07
C SER A 91 5.56 -17.24 12.38
N ALA A 92 5.05 -16.39 13.25
CA ALA A 92 4.42 -16.80 14.52
C ALA A 92 3.10 -17.56 14.34
N PHE A 93 2.45 -17.50 13.18
CA PHE A 93 1.14 -18.13 12.96
C PHE A 93 1.22 -19.56 12.43
N GLY A 94 2.42 -20.09 12.15
CA GLY A 94 2.63 -21.50 11.78
C GLY A 94 2.12 -21.91 10.39
N PHE A 95 1.85 -20.96 9.50
CA PHE A 95 1.46 -21.25 8.12
C PHE A 95 2.69 -21.54 7.24
N SER A 96 2.52 -22.43 6.26
CA SER A 96 3.60 -22.81 5.35
C SER A 96 4.09 -21.64 4.51
N ASN A 97 3.17 -20.72 4.15
CA ASN A 97 3.49 -19.57 3.32
C ASN A 97 2.44 -18.45 3.44
N ASP A 98 2.79 -17.30 2.87
CA ASP A 98 2.00 -16.09 2.86
C ASP A 98 0.68 -16.20 2.08
N VAL A 99 0.62 -17.02 1.04
CA VAL A 99 -0.59 -17.21 0.22
C VAL A 99 -1.65 -17.97 1.00
N GLU A 100 -1.26 -19.08 1.67
CA GLU A 100 -2.16 -19.83 2.55
C GLU A 100 -2.67 -18.96 3.68
N PHE A 101 -1.78 -18.19 4.32
CA PHE A 101 -2.16 -17.27 5.39
C PHE A 101 -3.13 -16.19 4.89
N ALA A 102 -2.86 -15.57 3.74
CA ALA A 102 -3.76 -14.57 3.16
C ALA A 102 -5.14 -15.15 2.83
N ALA A 103 -5.20 -16.37 2.28
CA ALA A 103 -6.46 -17.07 2.02
C ALA A 103 -7.23 -17.35 3.32
N TYR A 104 -6.53 -17.77 4.37
CA TYR A 104 -7.10 -17.97 5.69
C TYR A 104 -7.67 -16.67 6.28
N LEU A 105 -6.91 -15.58 6.22
CA LEU A 105 -7.38 -14.27 6.70
C LEU A 105 -8.68 -13.84 6.01
N VAL A 106 -8.80 -14.05 4.70
CA VAL A 106 -10.02 -13.70 3.97
C VAL A 106 -11.19 -14.58 4.37
N LYS A 107 -10.99 -15.90 4.44
CA LYS A 107 -12.07 -16.86 4.66
C LYS A 107 -12.58 -16.90 6.10
N GLU A 108 -11.65 -16.87 7.05
CA GLU A 108 -11.98 -17.12 8.47
C GLU A 108 -12.08 -15.82 9.28
N ILE A 109 -11.27 -14.83 8.94
CA ILE A 109 -11.20 -13.55 9.68
C ILE A 109 -11.96 -12.44 8.96
N GLY A 110 -12.08 -12.53 7.63
CA GLY A 110 -12.74 -11.53 6.80
C GLY A 110 -11.88 -10.28 6.56
N ILE A 111 -10.55 -10.44 6.54
CA ILE A 111 -9.59 -9.36 6.28
C ILE A 111 -8.74 -9.72 5.07
N ALA A 112 -8.65 -8.78 4.11
CA ALA A 112 -7.79 -8.94 2.95
C ALA A 112 -6.41 -8.32 3.20
N CYS A 113 -5.37 -9.05 2.83
CA CYS A 113 -4.00 -8.58 2.74
C CYS A 113 -3.37 -9.01 1.41
N VAL A 114 -2.18 -8.53 1.11
CA VAL A 114 -1.45 -8.95 -0.08
C VAL A 114 -0.28 -9.83 0.34
N PRO A 115 -0.15 -11.05 -0.23
CA PRO A 115 0.98 -11.93 0.02
C PRO A 115 2.32 -11.23 -0.27
N GLY A 116 3.28 -11.40 0.64
CA GLY A 116 4.60 -10.75 0.57
C GLY A 116 5.42 -11.23 -0.61
N SER A 117 5.30 -12.52 -0.97
CA SER A 117 5.98 -13.11 -2.13
C SER A 117 5.75 -12.35 -3.43
N SER A 118 4.62 -11.62 -3.55
CA SER A 118 4.28 -10.78 -4.72
C SER A 118 5.23 -9.59 -4.92
N PHE A 119 6.07 -9.24 -3.94
CA PHE A 119 6.92 -8.05 -3.97
C PHE A 119 8.41 -8.35 -4.14
N TYR A 120 8.78 -9.61 -4.24
CA TYR A 120 10.17 -10.05 -4.33
C TYR A 120 10.46 -10.74 -5.66
N LYS A 121 11.67 -10.54 -6.17
CA LYS A 121 12.15 -11.27 -7.36
C LYS A 121 12.14 -12.78 -7.14
N HIS A 122 12.52 -13.20 -5.93
CA HIS A 122 12.44 -14.59 -5.49
C HIS A 122 11.30 -14.71 -4.49
N PRO A 123 10.16 -15.33 -4.83
CA PRO A 123 8.98 -15.37 -3.97
C PRO A 123 9.22 -15.87 -2.55
N LYS A 124 10.16 -16.81 -2.37
CA LYS A 124 10.55 -17.32 -1.05
C LYS A 124 11.00 -16.24 -0.06
N ASP A 125 11.55 -15.13 -0.55
CA ASP A 125 12.06 -14.05 0.30
C ASP A 125 10.92 -13.28 0.99
N GLY A 126 9.69 -13.38 0.46
CA GLY A 126 8.48 -12.79 1.04
C GLY A 126 7.49 -13.82 1.60
N SER A 127 7.82 -15.12 1.59
CA SER A 127 6.88 -16.21 1.91
C SER A 127 6.38 -16.22 3.36
N GLN A 128 7.02 -15.48 4.25
CA GLN A 128 6.59 -15.29 5.65
C GLN A 128 6.16 -13.84 5.92
N GLN A 129 5.70 -13.14 4.89
CA GLN A 129 5.26 -11.75 5.03
C GLN A 129 3.90 -11.53 4.36
N VAL A 130 3.13 -10.59 4.91
CA VAL A 130 1.94 -10.05 4.23
C VAL A 130 1.91 -8.52 4.37
N ARG A 131 1.24 -7.86 3.42
CA ARG A 131 1.12 -6.41 3.38
C ARG A 131 -0.30 -5.97 3.65
N PHE A 132 -0.48 -5.09 4.62
CA PHE A 132 -1.74 -4.40 4.88
C PHE A 132 -1.71 -2.96 4.37
N ALA A 133 -2.86 -2.44 3.94
CA ALA A 133 -3.04 -1.06 3.55
C ALA A 133 -3.86 -0.30 4.60
N PHE A 134 -3.33 0.82 5.09
CA PHE A 134 -4.04 1.68 6.05
C PHE A 134 -4.71 2.91 5.43
N CYS A 135 -4.73 3.03 4.10
CA CYS A 135 -5.44 4.09 3.39
C CYS A 135 -6.97 3.87 3.34
N LYS A 136 -7.56 3.52 4.46
CA LYS A 136 -8.98 3.22 4.60
C LYS A 136 -9.65 4.25 5.49
N LYS A 137 -11.00 4.24 5.49
CA LYS A 137 -11.77 5.04 6.44
C LYS A 137 -11.52 4.55 7.88
N PRO A 138 -11.62 5.43 8.90
CA PRO A 138 -11.44 5.03 10.30
C PRO A 138 -12.32 3.82 10.68
N GLU A 139 -13.59 3.83 10.29
CA GLU A 139 -14.56 2.77 10.62
C GLU A 139 -14.14 1.41 10.02
N THR A 140 -13.47 1.44 8.86
CA THR A 140 -12.93 0.21 8.24
C THR A 140 -11.73 -0.32 9.03
N LEU A 141 -10.89 0.57 9.56
CA LEU A 141 -9.75 0.18 10.40
C LEU A 141 -10.20 -0.34 11.75
N ASP A 142 -11.24 0.27 12.35
CA ASP A 142 -11.88 -0.19 13.59
C ASP A 142 -12.43 -1.61 13.42
N GLU A 143 -13.16 -1.84 12.34
CA GLU A 143 -13.71 -3.16 12.04
C GLU A 143 -12.60 -4.19 11.78
N ALA A 144 -11.53 -3.80 11.11
CA ALA A 144 -10.37 -4.67 10.92
C ALA A 144 -9.72 -5.02 12.27
N ALA A 145 -9.52 -4.04 13.15
CA ALA A 145 -8.98 -4.25 14.49
C ALA A 145 -9.85 -5.24 15.30
N ARG A 146 -11.17 -5.07 15.27
CA ARG A 146 -12.13 -5.98 15.93
C ARG A 146 -12.05 -7.40 15.35
N ARG A 147 -11.93 -7.56 14.05
CA ARG A 147 -11.80 -8.88 13.41
C ARG A 147 -10.48 -9.57 13.75
N LEU A 148 -9.39 -8.82 13.85
CA LEU A 148 -8.08 -9.32 14.23
C LEU A 148 -8.06 -9.95 15.63
N GLU A 149 -8.97 -9.57 16.53
CA GLU A 149 -9.08 -10.20 17.86
C GLU A 149 -9.39 -11.70 17.78
N LYS A 150 -10.10 -12.15 16.72
CA LYS A 150 -10.39 -13.57 16.49
C LYS A 150 -9.12 -14.38 16.15
N LEU A 151 -8.10 -13.73 15.61
CA LEU A 151 -6.84 -14.40 15.25
C LEU A 151 -6.05 -14.78 16.51
N ARG A 152 -6.11 -13.93 17.54
CA ARG A 152 -5.40 -14.13 18.81
C ARG A 152 -5.89 -15.37 19.60
N SER A 153 -7.14 -15.74 19.45
CA SER A 153 -7.71 -16.90 20.17
C SER A 153 -7.25 -18.26 19.64
N ARG A 154 -6.43 -18.28 18.59
CA ARG A 154 -5.90 -19.49 17.96
C ARG A 154 -4.37 -19.65 18.11
N LEU A 155 -3.69 -18.66 18.72
CA LEU A 155 -2.28 -18.73 19.14
C LEU A 155 -2.20 -19.22 20.59
#